data_4e60674275c68cf05b2a4c90b4feb4f1
#
_entry.id   4e60674275c68cf05b2a4c90b4feb4f1
#
_cell.length_a   1.000
_cell.length_b   1.000
_cell.length_c   1.000
_cell.angle_alpha   90.00
_cell.angle_beta   90.00
_cell.angle_gamma   90.00
#
_symmetry.space_group_name_H-M   'P 1'
#
loop_
_entity.id
_entity.type
_entity.pdbx_description
1 polymer ?
#
loop_
_entity_poly.entity_id
_entity_poly.type
_entity_poly.pdbx_seq_one_letter_code
_entity_poly.pdbx_strand_id
1 'polypeptide(L)'
;FTAIVGQDDMKMSLILNVINPSLGGVLIKGEKGTAKSTAVRALAELLPAMEAVHGCKFHCDPADPNLLCEDCASKYTEDNKLVADTVKMRVVELPVSATEDRVVGTLDIEHAIKHGEKKFEAGILAQANRNILYVDEINLLDDHVVDVLLDAAAMGINTVEREGVSYSHPARFVLVGTMNPEEGDIRPQLLDRFGLSVVVTGEHDPAQRVEVIKRRLAYEQDADTFIAGYQHDQEELAAKITQASSLLPQVDINEELLETVAKLAVELGVDGHRADITVIKTALTLAAFNGRKEVELEEKALAKQAKKQ
;
A
#
# COMPACT_ATOMS: atom_id res chain seq x y z
N PHE A 1 6.74 -14.31 -4.68
CA PHE A 1 7.44 -13.01 -4.54
C PHE A 1 8.96 -13.21 -4.52
N THR A 2 9.49 -14.11 -3.70
CA THR A 2 10.92 -14.44 -3.59
C THR A 2 11.52 -15.01 -4.87
N ALA A 3 10.70 -15.62 -5.73
CA ALA A 3 11.13 -16.13 -7.03
C ALA A 3 11.39 -15.03 -8.09
N ILE A 4 11.04 -13.76 -7.83
CA ILE A 4 11.30 -12.66 -8.76
C ILE A 4 12.80 -12.35 -8.75
N VAL A 5 13.43 -12.38 -9.93
CA VAL A 5 14.86 -12.10 -10.09
C VAL A 5 15.09 -10.59 -10.08
N GLY A 6 16.11 -10.14 -9.35
CA GLY A 6 16.46 -8.73 -9.27
C GLY A 6 15.35 -7.86 -8.69
N GLN A 7 15.26 -6.61 -9.15
CA GLN A 7 14.22 -5.62 -8.76
C GLN A 7 14.16 -5.37 -7.24
N ASP A 8 15.31 -5.35 -6.58
CA ASP A 8 15.37 -5.33 -5.11
C ASP A 8 14.81 -4.06 -4.51
N ASP A 9 15.00 -2.91 -5.17
CA ASP A 9 14.41 -1.63 -4.73
C ASP A 9 12.88 -1.65 -4.82
N MET A 10 12.31 -2.23 -5.88
CA MET A 10 10.86 -2.40 -6.02
C MET A 10 10.34 -3.35 -4.94
N LYS A 11 10.97 -4.50 -4.75
CA LYS A 11 10.56 -5.46 -3.72
C LYS A 11 10.61 -4.84 -2.32
N MET A 12 11.69 -4.12 -2.01
CA MET A 12 11.84 -3.44 -0.72
C MET A 12 10.79 -2.36 -0.52
N SER A 13 10.55 -1.51 -1.53
CA SER A 13 9.52 -0.45 -1.44
C SER A 13 8.12 -1.02 -1.21
N LEU A 14 7.78 -2.12 -1.87
CA LEU A 14 6.53 -2.83 -1.66
C LEU A 14 6.41 -3.42 -0.25
N ILE A 15 7.46 -4.06 0.25
CA ILE A 15 7.52 -4.62 1.61
C ILE A 15 7.35 -3.52 2.66
N LEU A 16 8.09 -2.42 2.54
CA LEU A 16 8.01 -1.31 3.48
C LEU A 16 6.61 -0.70 3.52
N ASN A 17 5.96 -0.57 2.37
CA ASN A 17 4.60 -0.01 2.31
C ASN A 17 3.54 -0.96 2.91
N VAL A 18 3.76 -2.27 2.85
CA VAL A 18 2.91 -3.26 3.55
C VAL A 18 3.10 -3.20 5.07
N ILE A 19 4.35 -3.10 5.54
CA ILE A 19 4.66 -2.97 6.96
C ILE A 19 4.06 -1.67 7.52
N ASN A 20 4.14 -0.59 6.75
CA ASN A 20 3.70 0.74 7.15
C ASN A 20 2.88 1.44 6.04
N PRO A 21 1.58 1.17 5.92
CA PRO A 21 0.73 1.84 4.93
C PRO A 21 0.70 3.38 5.07
N SER A 22 1.05 3.93 6.25
CA SER A 22 1.12 5.38 6.47
C SER A 22 2.27 6.08 5.71
N LEU A 23 3.10 5.33 4.99
CA LEU A 23 4.07 5.86 4.03
C LEU A 23 3.39 6.59 2.87
N GLY A 24 2.13 6.24 2.53
CA GLY A 24 1.33 6.97 1.53
C GLY A 24 1.41 6.37 0.12
N GLY A 25 1.86 5.12 -0.01
CA GLY A 25 1.88 4.38 -1.28
C GLY A 25 3.23 4.32 -1.98
N VAL A 26 3.30 3.44 -2.97
CA VAL A 26 4.48 3.23 -3.83
C VAL A 26 4.12 3.55 -5.28
N LEU A 27 4.91 4.39 -5.93
CA LEU A 27 4.86 4.61 -7.37
C LEU A 27 5.99 3.83 -8.05
N ILE A 28 5.65 2.89 -8.92
CA ILE A 28 6.60 2.09 -9.68
C ILE A 28 6.65 2.61 -11.11
N LYS A 29 7.72 3.30 -11.45
CA LYS A 29 7.99 3.82 -12.79
C LYS A 29 8.78 2.78 -13.60
N GLY A 30 8.36 2.49 -14.82
CA GLY A 30 9.14 1.58 -15.67
C GLY A 30 8.37 1.06 -16.87
N GLU A 31 9.11 0.52 -17.82
CA GLU A 31 8.58 -0.03 -19.06
C GLU A 31 7.64 -1.23 -18.86
N LYS A 32 6.83 -1.52 -19.87
CA LYS A 32 5.98 -2.74 -19.88
C LYS A 32 6.84 -3.99 -19.85
N GLY A 33 6.33 -5.03 -19.18
CA GLY A 33 7.02 -6.33 -19.10
C GLY A 33 8.07 -6.45 -18.00
N THR A 34 8.23 -5.47 -17.12
CA THR A 34 9.19 -5.50 -15.99
C THR A 34 8.63 -6.16 -14.71
N ALA A 35 7.64 -7.04 -14.83
CA ALA A 35 7.05 -7.84 -13.77
C ALA A 35 6.37 -7.04 -12.62
N LYS A 36 6.02 -5.75 -12.81
CA LYS A 36 5.40 -4.90 -11.78
C LYS A 36 4.13 -5.52 -11.19
N SER A 37 3.13 -5.82 -12.02
CA SER A 37 1.87 -6.43 -11.59
C SER A 37 2.04 -7.82 -10.98
N THR A 38 2.99 -8.60 -11.51
CA THR A 38 3.35 -9.92 -10.97
C THR A 38 3.90 -9.79 -9.55
N ALA A 39 4.76 -8.80 -9.29
CA ALA A 39 5.32 -8.57 -7.96
C ALA A 39 4.24 -8.19 -6.93
N VAL A 40 3.30 -7.31 -7.31
CA VAL A 40 2.21 -6.89 -6.43
C VAL A 40 1.27 -8.05 -6.08
N ARG A 41 0.88 -8.87 -7.05
CA ARG A 41 0.05 -10.05 -6.81
C ARG A 41 0.77 -11.09 -5.95
N ALA A 42 2.03 -11.34 -6.26
CA ALA A 42 2.86 -12.27 -5.47
C ALA A 42 3.09 -11.78 -4.04
N LEU A 43 3.10 -10.47 -3.80
CA LEU A 43 3.18 -9.90 -2.46
C LEU A 43 1.90 -10.19 -1.67
N ALA A 44 0.72 -10.03 -2.28
CA ALA A 44 -0.55 -10.33 -1.61
C ALA A 44 -0.66 -11.80 -1.19
N GLU A 45 -0.17 -12.73 -2.03
CA GLU A 45 -0.10 -14.16 -1.70
C GLU A 45 0.87 -14.48 -0.55
N LEU A 46 1.89 -13.66 -0.36
CA LEU A 46 2.88 -13.80 0.70
C LEU A 46 2.31 -13.44 2.09
N LEU A 47 1.34 -12.51 2.14
CA LEU A 47 0.89 -11.93 3.40
C LEU A 47 -0.02 -12.89 4.17
N PRO A 48 0.06 -12.88 5.54
CA PRO A 48 -0.77 -13.74 6.36
C PRO A 48 -2.24 -13.35 6.25
N ALA A 49 -3.10 -14.32 6.55
CA ALA A 49 -4.52 -14.04 6.73
C ALA A 49 -4.74 -13.12 7.94
N MET A 50 -5.79 -12.32 7.88
CA MET A 50 -6.18 -11.36 8.91
C MET A 50 -7.62 -11.62 9.36
N GLU A 51 -7.97 -11.17 10.56
CA GLU A 51 -9.35 -11.21 11.04
C GLU A 51 -10.12 -9.99 10.53
N ALA A 52 -11.34 -10.22 10.06
CA ALA A 52 -12.28 -9.18 9.65
C ALA A 52 -13.65 -9.44 10.26
N VAL A 53 -14.41 -8.40 10.58
CA VAL A 53 -15.76 -8.53 11.14
C VAL A 53 -16.65 -9.28 10.14
N HIS A 54 -17.31 -10.35 10.63
CA HIS A 54 -18.20 -11.20 9.83
C HIS A 54 -19.29 -10.39 9.11
N GLY A 55 -19.38 -10.57 7.81
CA GLY A 55 -20.38 -9.92 6.96
C GLY A 55 -20.18 -8.40 6.80
N CYS A 56 -19.08 -7.83 7.27
CA CYS A 56 -18.78 -6.40 7.09
C CYS A 56 -18.31 -6.12 5.66
N LYS A 57 -18.95 -5.18 4.97
CA LYS A 57 -18.58 -4.74 3.62
C LYS A 57 -17.20 -4.06 3.54
N PHE A 58 -16.73 -3.55 4.67
CA PHE A 58 -15.49 -2.78 4.77
C PHE A 58 -14.34 -3.59 5.40
N HIS A 59 -14.53 -4.89 5.67
CA HIS A 59 -13.53 -5.74 6.34
C HIS A 59 -12.93 -5.09 7.62
N CYS A 60 -13.80 -4.47 8.45
CA CYS A 60 -13.37 -3.81 9.68
C CYS A 60 -12.56 -4.75 10.56
N ASP A 61 -11.59 -4.19 11.29
CA ASP A 61 -10.81 -4.93 12.26
C ASP A 61 -11.60 -5.13 13.55
N PRO A 62 -11.89 -6.37 13.97
CA PRO A 62 -12.61 -6.60 15.22
C PRO A 62 -11.79 -6.22 16.47
N ALA A 63 -10.47 -6.10 16.33
CA ALA A 63 -9.55 -5.76 17.42
C ALA A 63 -9.33 -4.23 17.58
N ASP A 64 -9.72 -3.39 16.59
CA ASP A 64 -9.56 -1.94 16.65
C ASP A 64 -10.91 -1.21 16.61
N PRO A 65 -11.49 -0.87 17.76
CA PRO A 65 -12.77 -0.17 17.83
C PRO A 65 -12.79 1.20 17.16
N ASN A 66 -11.62 1.85 17.03
CA ASN A 66 -11.51 3.19 16.43
C ASN A 66 -11.62 3.16 14.90
N LEU A 67 -11.52 1.99 14.29
CA LEU A 67 -11.53 1.79 12.85
C LEU A 67 -12.75 0.99 12.35
N LEU A 68 -13.81 0.99 13.13
CA LEU A 68 -15.07 0.37 12.74
C LEU A 68 -15.87 1.32 11.84
N CYS A 69 -16.59 0.78 10.85
CA CYS A 69 -17.64 1.51 10.15
C CYS A 69 -18.85 1.73 11.07
N GLU A 70 -19.77 2.62 10.68
CA GLU A 70 -20.96 2.95 11.48
C GLU A 70 -21.76 1.69 11.89
N ASP A 71 -21.94 0.74 10.97
CA ASP A 71 -22.68 -0.51 11.22
C ASP A 71 -21.96 -1.43 12.23
N CYS A 72 -20.64 -1.52 12.18
CA CYS A 72 -19.86 -2.31 13.12
C CYS A 72 -19.77 -1.63 14.48
N ALA A 73 -19.57 -0.31 14.50
CA ALA A 73 -19.51 0.47 15.73
C ALA A 73 -20.81 0.40 16.53
N SER A 74 -21.97 0.41 15.85
CA SER A 74 -23.28 0.28 16.50
C SER A 74 -23.50 -1.09 17.17
N LYS A 75 -22.82 -2.13 16.71
CA LYS A 75 -22.92 -3.50 17.24
C LYS A 75 -21.83 -3.83 18.26
N TYR A 76 -20.78 -3.01 18.31
CA TYR A 76 -19.65 -3.21 19.21
C TYR A 76 -20.00 -2.73 20.61
N THR A 77 -19.80 -3.57 21.63
CA THR A 77 -19.78 -3.19 23.05
C THR A 77 -18.58 -3.84 23.71
N GLU A 78 -18.08 -3.27 24.81
CA GLU A 78 -16.92 -3.83 25.52
C GLU A 78 -17.14 -5.29 25.98
N ASP A 79 -18.40 -5.65 26.28
CA ASP A 79 -18.80 -7.00 26.71
C ASP A 79 -19.14 -7.94 25.54
N ASN A 80 -19.36 -7.41 24.31
CA ASN A 80 -19.80 -8.19 23.16
C ASN A 80 -18.86 -7.94 21.96
N LYS A 81 -17.82 -8.77 21.87
CA LYS A 81 -16.87 -8.73 20.74
C LYS A 81 -17.56 -9.13 19.44
N LEU A 82 -17.23 -8.43 18.37
CA LEU A 82 -17.72 -8.74 17.03
C LEU A 82 -17.22 -10.10 16.56
N VAL A 83 -18.09 -10.89 15.95
CA VAL A 83 -17.72 -12.15 15.31
C VAL A 83 -16.79 -11.86 14.14
N ALA A 84 -15.72 -12.61 14.02
CA ALA A 84 -14.70 -12.42 13.00
C ALA A 84 -14.59 -13.62 12.06
N ASP A 85 -14.26 -13.33 10.80
CA ASP A 85 -13.85 -14.31 9.80
C ASP A 85 -12.36 -14.13 9.51
N THR A 86 -11.68 -15.22 9.20
CA THR A 86 -10.31 -15.18 8.70
C THR A 86 -10.33 -14.93 7.20
N VAL A 87 -9.76 -13.82 6.75
CA VAL A 87 -9.70 -13.42 5.33
C VAL A 87 -8.26 -13.22 4.89
N LYS A 88 -7.97 -13.56 3.63
CA LYS A 88 -6.67 -13.26 3.02
C LYS A 88 -6.67 -11.85 2.44
N MET A 89 -5.55 -11.15 2.58
CA MET A 89 -5.31 -9.91 1.85
C MET A 89 -5.31 -10.19 0.35
N ARG A 90 -5.95 -9.31 -0.42
CA ARG A 90 -6.08 -9.43 -1.87
C ARG A 90 -5.64 -8.15 -2.58
N VAL A 91 -5.37 -8.28 -3.87
CA VAL A 91 -5.18 -7.12 -4.75
C VAL A 91 -6.54 -6.69 -5.28
N VAL A 92 -6.90 -5.45 -5.03
CA VAL A 92 -8.06 -4.78 -5.61
C VAL A 92 -7.54 -3.91 -6.75
N GLU A 93 -7.95 -4.18 -7.96
CA GLU A 93 -7.50 -3.45 -9.14
C GLU A 93 -8.46 -2.28 -9.45
N LEU A 94 -7.89 -1.12 -9.69
CA LEU A 94 -8.62 0.06 -10.14
C LEU A 94 -8.46 0.20 -11.66
N PRO A 95 -9.55 0.12 -12.44
CA PRO A 95 -9.49 0.39 -13.87
C PRO A 95 -9.18 1.86 -14.16
N VAL A 96 -8.37 2.14 -15.18
CA VAL A 96 -8.06 3.53 -15.62
C VAL A 96 -9.28 4.35 -16.04
N SER A 97 -10.39 3.68 -16.40
CA SER A 97 -11.66 4.33 -16.72
C SER A 97 -12.59 4.53 -15.51
N ALA A 98 -12.09 4.33 -14.28
CA ALA A 98 -12.90 4.47 -13.08
C ALA A 98 -13.28 5.94 -12.85
N THR A 99 -14.56 6.17 -12.63
CA THR A 99 -15.07 7.48 -12.18
C THR A 99 -14.93 7.64 -10.69
N GLU A 100 -14.93 8.89 -10.19
CA GLU A 100 -14.88 9.18 -8.76
C GLU A 100 -15.94 8.40 -7.97
N ASP A 101 -17.19 8.40 -8.42
CA ASP A 101 -18.29 7.67 -7.78
C ASP A 101 -18.01 6.17 -7.62
N ARG A 102 -17.37 5.56 -8.59
CA ARG A 102 -16.96 4.17 -8.50
C ARG A 102 -15.84 3.93 -7.50
N VAL A 103 -15.00 4.92 -7.30
CA VAL A 103 -13.89 4.86 -6.35
C VAL A 103 -14.38 5.05 -4.93
N VAL A 104 -15.05 6.16 -4.65
CA VAL A 104 -15.47 6.54 -3.30
C VAL A 104 -16.77 5.86 -2.86
N GLY A 105 -17.62 5.48 -3.81
CA GLY A 105 -18.98 4.99 -3.57
C GLY A 105 -20.03 6.09 -3.71
N THR A 106 -21.30 5.72 -3.63
CA THR A 106 -22.43 6.64 -3.81
C THR A 106 -23.43 6.56 -2.68
N LEU A 107 -24.07 7.70 -2.38
CA LEU A 107 -25.18 7.79 -1.46
C LEU A 107 -26.50 7.82 -2.24
N ASP A 108 -27.44 6.94 -1.88
CA ASP A 108 -28.79 6.95 -2.39
C ASP A 108 -29.60 8.04 -1.66
N ILE A 109 -29.58 9.25 -2.22
CA ILE A 109 -30.24 10.42 -1.65
C ILE A 109 -31.76 10.27 -1.62
N GLU A 110 -32.34 9.64 -2.65
CA GLU A 110 -33.79 9.41 -2.68
C GLU A 110 -34.24 8.50 -1.54
N HIS A 111 -33.49 7.46 -1.26
CA HIS A 111 -33.77 6.57 -0.14
C HIS A 111 -33.64 7.31 1.20
N ALA A 112 -32.60 8.12 1.35
CA ALA A 112 -32.37 8.90 2.57
C ALA A 112 -33.50 9.88 2.86
N ILE A 113 -34.02 10.58 1.83
CA ILE A 113 -35.14 11.53 1.97
C ILE A 113 -36.45 10.80 2.26
N LYS A 114 -36.73 9.67 1.59
CA LYS A 114 -38.00 8.93 1.74
C LYS A 114 -38.12 8.14 3.03
N HIS A 115 -37.02 7.58 3.50
CA HIS A 115 -37.01 6.61 4.61
C HIS A 115 -36.26 7.10 5.86
N GLY A 116 -35.51 8.19 5.76
CA GLY A 116 -34.67 8.69 6.85
C GLY A 116 -33.44 7.81 7.13
N GLU A 117 -33.16 6.82 6.26
CA GLU A 117 -32.06 5.89 6.39
C GLU A 117 -30.99 6.14 5.33
N LYS A 118 -29.73 6.18 5.73
CA LYS A 118 -28.61 6.31 4.80
C LYS A 118 -28.37 4.98 4.09
N LYS A 119 -28.50 4.96 2.77
CA LYS A 119 -28.11 3.80 1.95
C LYS A 119 -26.86 4.16 1.17
N PHE A 120 -25.75 3.52 1.54
CA PHE A 120 -24.45 3.69 0.89
C PHE A 120 -24.12 2.51 0.00
N GLU A 121 -23.78 2.78 -1.25
CA GLU A 121 -23.23 1.82 -2.20
C GLU A 121 -21.72 1.90 -2.15
N ALA A 122 -21.08 0.84 -1.66
CA ALA A 122 -19.65 0.80 -1.42
C ALA A 122 -18.85 0.83 -2.73
N GLY A 123 -17.90 1.76 -2.82
CA GLY A 123 -16.97 1.88 -3.93
C GLY A 123 -15.74 0.97 -3.79
N ILE A 124 -14.75 1.23 -4.65
CA ILE A 124 -13.49 0.47 -4.66
C ILE A 124 -12.69 0.70 -3.38
N LEU A 125 -12.69 1.91 -2.81
CA LEU A 125 -12.00 2.21 -1.55
C LEU A 125 -12.52 1.37 -0.38
N ALA A 126 -13.82 1.07 -0.36
CA ALA A 126 -14.40 0.17 0.63
C ALA A 126 -13.86 -1.27 0.49
N GLN A 127 -13.74 -1.76 -0.74
CA GLN A 127 -13.18 -3.08 -1.03
C GLN A 127 -11.67 -3.14 -0.76
N ALA A 128 -11.00 -2.00 -0.96
CA ALA A 128 -9.56 -1.88 -0.75
C ALA A 128 -9.17 -1.83 0.74
N ASN A 129 -10.11 -1.51 1.64
CA ASN A 129 -9.78 -1.43 3.07
C ASN A 129 -9.10 -2.72 3.55
N ARG A 130 -7.92 -2.58 4.18
CA ARG A 130 -7.03 -3.66 4.64
C ARG A 130 -6.55 -4.62 3.53
N ASN A 131 -6.53 -4.13 2.27
CA ASN A 131 -6.06 -4.82 1.08
C ASN A 131 -5.02 -4.00 0.34
N ILE A 132 -4.49 -4.53 -0.77
CA ILE A 132 -3.63 -3.77 -1.68
C ILE A 132 -4.52 -3.17 -2.78
N LEU A 133 -4.50 -1.85 -2.93
CA LEU A 133 -5.09 -1.17 -4.07
C LEU A 133 -4.03 -0.98 -5.16
N TYR A 134 -4.21 -1.66 -6.27
CA TYR A 134 -3.32 -1.62 -7.42
C TYR A 134 -3.92 -0.78 -8.54
N VAL A 135 -3.17 0.21 -8.98
CA VAL A 135 -3.55 1.10 -10.08
C VAL A 135 -2.51 0.97 -11.18
N ASP A 136 -2.87 0.27 -12.25
CA ASP A 136 -1.99 0.19 -13.42
C ASP A 136 -2.11 1.46 -14.26
N GLU A 137 -0.98 1.98 -14.73
CA GLU A 137 -0.92 3.20 -15.53
C GLU A 137 -1.64 4.40 -14.86
N ILE A 138 -1.31 4.68 -13.60
CA ILE A 138 -1.96 5.73 -12.79
C ILE A 138 -1.90 7.12 -13.44
N ASN A 139 -0.90 7.37 -14.29
CA ASN A 139 -0.76 8.59 -15.07
C ASN A 139 -1.87 8.80 -16.12
N LEU A 140 -2.65 7.77 -16.43
CA LEU A 140 -3.80 7.84 -17.35
C LEU A 140 -5.14 8.08 -16.62
N LEU A 141 -5.16 8.01 -15.29
CA LEU A 141 -6.35 8.36 -14.50
C LEU A 141 -6.58 9.87 -14.52
N ASP A 142 -7.84 10.26 -14.33
CA ASP A 142 -8.18 11.65 -14.04
C ASP A 142 -7.46 12.11 -12.75
N ASP A 143 -6.84 13.28 -12.78
CA ASP A 143 -6.08 13.80 -11.65
C ASP A 143 -6.90 13.90 -10.37
N HIS A 144 -8.19 14.24 -10.48
CA HIS A 144 -9.07 14.31 -9.33
C HIS A 144 -9.27 12.94 -8.67
N VAL A 145 -9.38 11.88 -9.47
CA VAL A 145 -9.44 10.51 -8.96
C VAL A 145 -8.15 10.14 -8.24
N VAL A 146 -6.99 10.51 -8.81
CA VAL A 146 -5.70 10.26 -8.15
C VAL A 146 -5.59 11.03 -6.83
N ASP A 147 -6.03 12.28 -6.79
CA ASP A 147 -6.08 13.07 -5.55
C ASP A 147 -6.90 12.39 -4.46
N VAL A 148 -8.11 11.94 -4.79
CA VAL A 148 -8.99 11.22 -3.87
C VAL A 148 -8.35 9.93 -3.34
N LEU A 149 -7.67 9.17 -4.20
CA LEU A 149 -6.94 7.96 -3.80
C LEU A 149 -5.82 8.26 -2.80
N LEU A 150 -5.02 9.29 -3.09
CA LEU A 150 -3.89 9.69 -2.24
C LEU A 150 -4.35 10.29 -0.91
N ASP A 151 -5.46 11.03 -0.91
CA ASP A 151 -6.05 11.55 0.32
C ASP A 151 -6.60 10.42 1.20
N ALA A 152 -7.35 9.47 0.63
CA ALA A 152 -7.84 8.30 1.34
C ALA A 152 -6.69 7.44 1.90
N ALA A 153 -5.61 7.25 1.13
CA ALA A 153 -4.42 6.51 1.58
C ALA A 153 -3.72 7.21 2.75
N ALA A 154 -3.67 8.54 2.74
CA ALA A 154 -3.04 9.33 3.80
C ALA A 154 -3.88 9.38 5.08
N MET A 155 -5.21 9.55 4.93
CA MET A 155 -6.13 9.69 6.06
C MET A 155 -6.57 8.35 6.65
N GLY A 156 -6.57 7.28 5.86
CA GLY A 156 -7.08 5.96 6.26
C GLY A 156 -8.61 5.90 6.38
N ILE A 157 -9.30 6.93 5.89
CA ILE A 157 -10.77 7.07 5.92
C ILE A 157 -11.21 7.63 4.58
N ASN A 158 -12.33 7.12 4.07
CA ASN A 158 -13.05 7.71 2.94
C ASN A 158 -14.34 8.36 3.44
N THR A 159 -14.58 9.61 3.05
CA THR A 159 -15.78 10.36 3.40
C THR A 159 -16.46 10.82 2.11
N VAL A 160 -17.73 10.46 1.97
CA VAL A 160 -18.58 10.89 0.86
C VAL A 160 -19.63 11.82 1.39
N GLU A 161 -19.67 13.05 0.87
CA GLU A 161 -20.67 14.06 1.23
C GLU A 161 -21.47 14.47 -0.01
N ARG A 162 -22.79 14.34 0.07
CA ARG A 162 -23.71 14.75 -0.99
C ARG A 162 -24.97 15.36 -0.38
N GLU A 163 -25.35 16.54 -0.86
CA GLU A 163 -26.57 17.25 -0.46
C GLU A 163 -26.78 17.33 1.06
N GLY A 164 -25.70 17.52 1.82
CA GLY A 164 -25.73 17.62 3.28
C GLY A 164 -25.82 16.25 4.00
N VAL A 165 -25.81 15.14 3.26
CA VAL A 165 -25.69 13.80 3.85
C VAL A 165 -24.24 13.36 3.74
N SER A 166 -23.63 13.01 4.87
CA SER A 166 -22.25 12.51 4.94
C SER A 166 -22.22 11.07 5.40
N TYR A 167 -21.34 10.29 4.78
CA TYR A 167 -21.04 8.90 5.16
C TYR A 167 -19.53 8.68 5.15
N SER A 168 -19.02 8.10 6.23
CA SER A 168 -17.58 7.80 6.36
C SER A 168 -17.36 6.33 6.65
N HIS A 169 -16.29 5.77 6.09
CA HIS A 169 -15.87 4.41 6.36
C HIS A 169 -14.35 4.28 6.37
N PRO A 170 -13.79 3.28 7.05
CA PRO A 170 -12.36 2.99 7.00
C PRO A 170 -11.90 2.71 5.56
N ALA A 171 -10.75 3.26 5.18
CA ALA A 171 -10.12 3.08 3.88
C ALA A 171 -8.59 3.01 4.05
N ARG A 172 -8.12 2.10 4.91
CA ARG A 172 -6.68 1.84 5.11
C ARG A 172 -6.25 0.75 4.15
N PHE A 173 -5.47 1.10 3.17
CA PHE A 173 -4.99 0.19 2.14
C PHE A 173 -3.54 0.48 1.77
N VAL A 174 -2.89 -0.50 1.18
CA VAL A 174 -1.56 -0.35 0.58
C VAL A 174 -1.75 0.13 -0.84
N LEU A 175 -1.44 1.41 -1.13
CA LEU A 175 -1.54 1.95 -2.49
C LEU A 175 -0.30 1.59 -3.30
N VAL A 176 -0.49 0.98 -4.46
CA VAL A 176 0.56 0.72 -5.44
C VAL A 176 0.12 1.24 -6.79
N GLY A 177 0.75 2.30 -7.25
CA GLY A 177 0.59 2.83 -8.61
C GLY A 177 1.73 2.39 -9.52
N THR A 178 1.43 2.08 -10.77
CA THR A 178 2.45 1.92 -11.80
C THR A 178 2.32 3.00 -12.85
N MET A 179 3.41 3.35 -13.48
CA MET A 179 3.40 4.20 -14.67
C MET A 179 4.47 3.78 -15.67
N ASN A 180 4.19 4.00 -16.94
CA ASN A 180 5.16 3.95 -18.00
C ASN A 180 5.54 5.39 -18.39
N PRO A 181 6.79 5.83 -18.21
CA PRO A 181 7.21 7.19 -18.56
C PRO A 181 6.99 7.55 -20.04
N GLU A 182 6.93 6.56 -20.94
CA GLU A 182 6.66 6.77 -22.36
C GLU A 182 5.21 7.19 -22.65
N GLU A 183 4.26 6.86 -21.74
CA GLU A 183 2.82 7.15 -21.89
C GLU A 183 2.40 8.47 -21.26
N GLY A 184 3.33 9.21 -20.70
CA GLY A 184 3.13 10.50 -20.06
C GLY A 184 3.61 10.54 -18.61
N ASP A 185 3.75 11.74 -18.09
CA ASP A 185 4.19 11.98 -16.72
C ASP A 185 3.00 12.22 -15.78
N ILE A 186 3.20 11.87 -14.54
CA ILE A 186 2.31 12.27 -13.45
C ILE A 186 2.66 13.71 -13.01
N ARG A 187 1.66 14.51 -12.68
CA ARG A 187 1.89 15.88 -12.20
C ARG A 187 2.78 15.89 -10.96
N PRO A 188 3.73 16.85 -10.84
CA PRO A 188 4.62 16.92 -9.69
C PRO A 188 3.89 16.93 -8.34
N GLN A 189 2.74 17.64 -8.26
CA GLN A 189 1.94 17.71 -7.03
C GLN A 189 1.36 16.37 -6.60
N LEU A 190 1.04 15.48 -7.55
CA LEU A 190 0.58 14.13 -7.27
C LEU A 190 1.77 13.21 -6.91
N LEU A 191 2.89 13.38 -7.61
CA LEU A 191 4.12 12.64 -7.33
C LEU A 191 4.60 12.89 -5.90
N ASP A 192 4.56 14.13 -5.41
CA ASP A 192 4.95 14.48 -4.06
C ASP A 192 4.08 13.83 -2.96
N ARG A 193 2.89 13.37 -3.32
CA ARG A 193 1.97 12.72 -2.38
C ARG A 193 2.25 11.22 -2.21
N PHE A 194 2.96 10.59 -3.16
CA PHE A 194 3.47 9.23 -2.96
C PHE A 194 4.60 9.23 -1.94
N GLY A 195 4.57 8.25 -1.05
CA GLY A 195 5.63 8.10 -0.05
C GLY A 195 6.92 7.57 -0.65
N LEU A 196 6.80 6.57 -1.52
CA LEU A 196 7.94 5.94 -2.17
C LEU A 196 7.78 5.99 -3.70
N SER A 197 8.89 6.20 -4.38
CA SER A 197 8.95 6.12 -5.84
C SER A 197 10.17 5.30 -6.25
N VAL A 198 9.98 4.33 -7.12
CA VAL A 198 11.04 3.45 -7.60
C VAL A 198 11.01 3.35 -9.12
N VAL A 199 12.19 3.39 -9.72
CA VAL A 199 12.37 3.18 -11.16
C VAL A 199 12.77 1.73 -11.39
N VAL A 200 12.00 1.05 -12.23
CA VAL A 200 12.22 -0.34 -12.61
C VAL A 200 12.64 -0.36 -14.09
N THR A 201 13.85 -0.79 -14.33
CA THR A 201 14.39 -0.99 -15.67
C THR A 201 14.38 -2.46 -16.05
N GLY A 202 14.36 -2.74 -17.35
CA GLY A 202 14.58 -4.10 -17.84
C GLY A 202 15.94 -4.62 -17.38
N GLU A 203 16.01 -5.93 -17.11
CA GLU A 203 17.26 -6.55 -16.71
C GLU A 203 18.31 -6.48 -17.85
N HIS A 204 19.45 -5.87 -17.59
CA HIS A 204 20.53 -5.69 -18.56
C HIS A 204 21.66 -6.70 -18.41
N ASP A 205 21.76 -7.38 -17.26
CA ASP A 205 22.72 -8.46 -17.07
C ASP A 205 22.24 -9.73 -17.79
N PRO A 206 23.02 -10.24 -18.78
CA PRO A 206 22.65 -11.47 -19.49
C PRO A 206 22.45 -12.68 -18.58
N ALA A 207 23.22 -12.79 -17.50
CA ALA A 207 23.10 -13.92 -16.56
C ALA A 207 21.76 -13.85 -15.81
N GLN A 208 21.35 -12.68 -15.35
CA GLN A 208 20.05 -12.48 -14.69
C GLN A 208 18.89 -12.67 -15.69
N ARG A 209 19.04 -12.21 -16.95
CA ARG A 209 18.01 -12.48 -17.97
C ARG A 209 17.82 -13.98 -18.24
N VAL A 210 18.91 -14.75 -18.30
CA VAL A 210 18.84 -16.21 -18.42
C VAL A 210 18.09 -16.82 -17.23
N GLU A 211 18.34 -16.32 -16.02
CA GLU A 211 17.65 -16.79 -14.81
C GLU A 211 16.14 -16.47 -14.85
N VAL A 212 15.75 -15.26 -15.29
CA VAL A 212 14.34 -14.92 -15.51
C VAL A 212 13.67 -15.88 -16.48
N ILE A 213 14.32 -16.17 -17.62
CA ILE A 213 13.79 -17.10 -18.63
C ILE A 213 13.65 -18.52 -18.03
N LYS A 214 14.67 -19.02 -17.34
CA LYS A 214 14.64 -20.36 -16.72
C LYS A 214 13.48 -20.47 -15.71
N ARG A 215 13.32 -19.49 -14.81
CA ARG A 215 12.24 -19.49 -13.82
C ARG A 215 10.87 -19.41 -14.48
N ARG A 216 10.73 -18.62 -15.53
CA ARG A 216 9.47 -18.51 -16.28
C ARG A 216 9.09 -19.84 -16.95
N LEU A 217 10.04 -20.49 -17.63
CA LEU A 217 9.81 -21.78 -18.27
C LEU A 217 9.51 -22.89 -17.23
N ALA A 218 10.23 -22.90 -16.10
CA ALA A 218 9.95 -23.86 -15.03
C ALA A 218 8.55 -23.67 -14.44
N TYR A 219 8.11 -22.43 -14.23
CA TYR A 219 6.76 -22.11 -13.77
C TYR A 219 5.68 -22.54 -14.79
N GLU A 220 5.92 -22.34 -16.08
CA GLU A 220 4.98 -22.75 -17.14
C GLU A 220 4.90 -24.27 -17.30
N GLN A 221 5.99 -24.98 -17.02
CA GLN A 221 6.04 -26.43 -17.10
C GLN A 221 5.31 -27.10 -15.92
N ASP A 222 5.54 -26.64 -14.70
CA ASP A 222 4.92 -27.16 -13.48
C ASP A 222 4.89 -26.07 -12.40
N ALA A 223 3.77 -25.34 -12.33
CA ALA A 223 3.59 -24.25 -11.41
C ALA A 223 3.64 -24.69 -9.94
N ASP A 224 3.05 -25.84 -9.62
CA ASP A 224 2.94 -26.32 -8.24
C ASP A 224 4.31 -26.72 -7.69
N THR A 225 5.09 -27.47 -8.45
CA THR A 225 6.46 -27.83 -8.07
C THR A 225 7.36 -26.59 -7.98
N PHE A 226 7.22 -25.62 -8.91
CA PHE A 226 7.97 -24.39 -8.87
C PHE A 226 7.65 -23.57 -7.62
N ILE A 227 6.37 -23.40 -7.27
CA ILE A 227 5.94 -22.68 -6.09
C ILE A 227 6.44 -23.36 -4.81
N ALA A 228 6.32 -24.69 -4.73
CA ALA A 228 6.82 -25.46 -3.59
C ALA A 228 8.32 -25.26 -3.34
N GLY A 229 9.12 -25.09 -4.40
CA GLY A 229 10.55 -24.83 -4.31
C GLY A 229 10.92 -23.49 -3.63
N TYR A 230 10.00 -22.52 -3.60
CA TYR A 230 10.19 -21.22 -2.96
C TYR A 230 9.38 -21.05 -1.67
N GLN A 231 8.65 -22.06 -1.23
CA GLN A 231 7.74 -21.95 -0.10
C GLN A 231 8.46 -21.53 1.19
N HIS A 232 9.62 -22.13 1.47
CA HIS A 232 10.40 -21.81 2.67
C HIS A 232 10.81 -20.33 2.70
N ASP A 233 11.36 -19.81 1.60
CA ASP A 233 11.77 -18.40 1.50
C ASP A 233 10.58 -17.44 1.61
N GLN A 234 9.42 -17.87 1.09
CA GLN A 234 8.15 -17.13 1.20
C GLN A 234 7.67 -17.04 2.65
N GLU A 235 7.68 -18.16 3.37
CA GLU A 235 7.28 -18.25 4.77
C GLU A 235 8.22 -17.44 5.67
N GLU A 236 9.54 -17.51 5.43
CA GLU A 236 10.53 -16.71 6.17
C GLU A 236 10.29 -15.21 5.96
N LEU A 237 10.08 -14.77 4.72
CA LEU A 237 9.83 -13.37 4.41
C LEU A 237 8.49 -12.91 5.00
N ALA A 238 7.44 -13.72 4.94
CA ALA A 238 6.13 -13.42 5.55
C ALA A 238 6.24 -13.25 7.06
N ALA A 239 6.97 -14.14 7.74
CA ALA A 239 7.24 -14.04 9.17
C ALA A 239 8.00 -12.75 9.52
N LYS A 240 9.02 -12.41 8.73
CA LYS A 240 9.81 -11.18 8.89
C LYS A 240 8.95 -9.92 8.73
N ILE A 241 8.05 -9.87 7.75
CA ILE A 241 7.12 -8.76 7.55
C ILE A 241 6.18 -8.62 8.75
N THR A 242 5.60 -9.72 9.22
CA THR A 242 4.69 -9.72 10.37
C THR A 242 5.40 -9.25 11.65
N GLN A 243 6.61 -9.73 11.89
CA GLN A 243 7.44 -9.30 13.01
C GLN A 243 7.76 -7.81 12.94
N ALA A 244 8.14 -7.32 11.75
CA ALA A 244 8.44 -5.91 11.52
C ALA A 244 7.22 -5.01 11.80
N SER A 245 6.02 -5.40 11.34
CA SER A 245 4.78 -4.67 11.61
C SER A 245 4.48 -4.57 13.11
N SER A 246 4.75 -5.63 13.87
CA SER A 246 4.57 -5.65 15.33
C SER A 246 5.64 -4.85 16.06
N LEU A 247 6.85 -4.78 15.51
CA LEU A 247 7.98 -4.06 16.10
C LEU A 247 7.91 -2.55 15.82
N LEU A 248 7.38 -2.14 14.67
CA LEU A 248 7.37 -0.75 14.20
C LEU A 248 6.91 0.28 15.25
N PRO A 249 5.85 0.05 16.06
CA PRO A 249 5.45 1.00 17.10
C PRO A 249 6.46 1.17 18.24
N GLN A 250 7.47 0.31 18.32
CA GLN A 250 8.51 0.30 19.37
C GLN A 250 9.86 0.82 18.85
N VAL A 251 9.93 1.24 17.58
CA VAL A 251 11.16 1.75 16.97
C VAL A 251 11.28 3.23 17.22
N ASP A 252 12.40 3.64 17.79
CA ASP A 252 12.73 5.03 18.08
C ASP A 252 13.78 5.59 17.12
N ILE A 253 13.78 6.92 16.98
CA ILE A 253 14.79 7.67 16.24
C ILE A 253 15.37 8.74 17.17
N ASN A 254 16.69 8.85 17.24
CA ASN A 254 17.34 9.84 18.06
C ASN A 254 17.32 11.25 17.44
N GLU A 255 17.51 12.28 18.27
CA GLU A 255 17.44 13.68 17.86
C GLU A 255 18.52 14.06 16.84
N GLU A 256 19.72 13.49 16.95
CA GLU A 256 20.82 13.72 16.00
C GLU A 256 20.47 13.28 14.57
N LEU A 257 19.76 12.16 14.43
CA LEU A 257 19.28 11.68 13.14
C LEU A 257 18.15 12.56 12.59
N LEU A 258 17.25 13.06 13.45
CA LEU A 258 16.20 14.02 13.05
C LEU A 258 16.82 15.30 12.53
N GLU A 259 17.78 15.89 13.26
CA GLU A 259 18.51 17.08 12.80
C GLU A 259 19.23 16.85 11.47
N THR A 260 19.81 15.67 11.30
CA THR A 260 20.52 15.34 10.06
C THR A 260 19.56 15.21 8.86
N VAL A 261 18.36 14.66 9.08
CA VAL A 261 17.32 14.61 8.01
C VAL A 261 16.90 16.04 7.65
N ALA A 262 16.63 16.89 8.65
CA ALA A 262 16.26 18.27 8.45
C ALA A 262 17.34 19.09 7.70
N LYS A 263 18.61 18.98 8.11
CA LYS A 263 19.75 19.63 7.42
C LYS A 263 19.84 19.19 5.95
N LEU A 264 19.65 17.90 5.70
CA LEU A 264 19.68 17.34 4.35
C LEU A 264 18.54 17.86 3.48
N ALA A 265 17.33 17.99 4.01
CA ALA A 265 16.19 18.53 3.28
C ALA A 265 16.42 19.97 2.87
N VAL A 266 16.96 20.79 3.78
CA VAL A 266 17.35 22.18 3.50
C VAL A 266 18.44 22.25 2.42
N GLU A 267 19.49 21.44 2.51
CA GLU A 267 20.57 21.39 1.50
C GLU A 267 20.07 20.98 0.11
N LEU A 268 19.06 20.12 0.05
CA LEU A 268 18.46 19.67 -1.22
C LEU A 268 17.39 20.63 -1.75
N GLY A 269 17.08 21.71 -1.03
CA GLY A 269 16.08 22.68 -1.43
C GLY A 269 14.66 22.10 -1.47
N VAL A 270 14.34 21.15 -0.58
CA VAL A 270 13.02 20.54 -0.51
C VAL A 270 12.06 21.49 0.19
N ASP A 271 11.01 21.92 -0.51
CA ASP A 271 9.94 22.73 0.06
C ASP A 271 8.95 21.88 0.87
N GLY A 272 8.70 22.28 2.12
CA GLY A 272 7.74 21.62 3.01
C GLY A 272 8.31 20.39 3.73
N HIS A 273 7.56 19.92 4.74
CA HIS A 273 8.00 18.87 5.67
C HIS A 273 7.57 17.45 5.32
N ARG A 274 6.83 17.27 4.23
CA ARG A 274 6.31 15.95 3.83
C ARG A 274 7.43 14.98 3.50
N ALA A 275 8.46 15.50 2.82
CA ALA A 275 9.63 14.73 2.47
C ALA A 275 10.38 14.22 3.71
N ASP A 276 10.60 15.11 4.69
CA ASP A 276 11.30 14.78 5.93
C ASP A 276 10.56 13.69 6.70
N ILE A 277 9.24 13.87 6.86
CA ILE A 277 8.38 12.89 7.53
C ILE A 277 8.41 11.53 6.82
N THR A 278 8.39 11.53 5.48
CA THR A 278 8.43 10.28 4.71
C THR A 278 9.79 9.57 4.86
N VAL A 279 10.89 10.32 4.83
CA VAL A 279 12.25 9.76 5.06
C VAL A 279 12.34 9.14 6.45
N ILE A 280 11.84 9.85 7.48
CA ILE A 280 11.84 9.35 8.86
C ILE A 280 10.97 8.09 8.98
N LYS A 281 9.74 8.11 8.47
CA LYS A 281 8.86 6.93 8.48
C LYS A 281 9.47 5.74 7.76
N THR A 282 10.13 5.98 6.62
CA THR A 282 10.81 4.93 5.85
C THR A 282 11.99 4.34 6.64
N ALA A 283 12.79 5.19 7.30
CA ALA A 283 13.91 4.75 8.13
C ALA A 283 13.43 3.91 9.34
N LEU A 284 12.37 4.36 10.04
CA LEU A 284 11.75 3.60 11.14
C LEU A 284 11.23 2.23 10.65
N THR A 285 10.58 2.20 9.49
CA THR A 285 10.04 0.97 8.92
C THR A 285 11.15 0.01 8.50
N LEU A 286 12.25 0.53 7.95
CA LEU A 286 13.40 -0.27 7.55
C LEU A 286 14.14 -0.83 8.77
N ALA A 287 14.28 -0.05 9.85
CA ALA A 287 14.83 -0.52 11.11
C ALA A 287 13.98 -1.66 11.69
N ALA A 288 12.64 -1.52 11.69
CA ALA A 288 11.73 -2.58 12.09
C ALA A 288 11.90 -3.85 11.23
N PHE A 289 12.02 -3.70 9.90
CA PHE A 289 12.25 -4.83 8.99
C PHE A 289 13.58 -5.54 9.24
N ASN A 290 14.60 -4.79 9.69
CA ASN A 290 15.88 -5.34 10.10
C ASN A 290 15.89 -5.86 11.56
N GLY A 291 14.75 -5.83 12.25
CA GLY A 291 14.61 -6.32 13.63
C GLY A 291 15.24 -5.41 14.69
N ARG A 292 15.47 -4.13 14.36
CA ARG A 292 16.08 -3.15 15.25
C ARG A 292 15.02 -2.22 15.86
N LYS A 293 15.28 -1.80 17.11
CA LYS A 293 14.41 -0.86 17.84
C LYS A 293 14.89 0.59 17.75
N GLU A 294 16.02 0.83 17.10
CA GLU A 294 16.59 2.15 16.87
C GLU A 294 17.01 2.27 15.40
N VAL A 295 16.85 3.48 14.84
CA VAL A 295 17.28 3.78 13.47
C VAL A 295 18.78 4.03 13.45
N GLU A 296 19.49 3.40 12.52
CA GLU A 296 20.92 3.60 12.27
C GLU A 296 21.17 4.43 11.00
N LEU A 297 22.42 4.84 10.80
CA LEU A 297 22.81 5.68 9.64
C LEU A 297 22.57 5.00 8.29
N GLU A 298 22.63 3.67 8.24
CA GLU A 298 22.41 2.89 7.00
C GLU A 298 20.98 2.99 6.48
N GLU A 299 19.97 2.90 7.37
CA GLU A 299 18.57 3.05 6.99
C GLU A 299 18.27 4.42 6.41
N LYS A 300 18.95 5.44 6.90
CA LYS A 300 18.84 6.79 6.40
C LYS A 300 19.36 6.92 4.96
N ALA A 301 20.45 6.26 4.62
CA ALA A 301 21.01 6.27 3.27
C ALA A 301 20.05 5.63 2.27
N LEU A 302 19.44 4.50 2.63
CA LEU A 302 18.45 3.78 1.81
C LEU A 302 17.13 4.57 1.67
N ALA A 303 16.63 5.15 2.76
CA ALA A 303 15.44 6.01 2.72
C ALA A 303 15.64 7.26 1.83
N LYS A 304 16.87 7.79 1.76
CA LYS A 304 17.25 8.88 0.86
C LYS A 304 17.26 8.46 -0.60
N GLN A 305 17.69 7.22 -0.91
CA GLN A 305 17.68 6.68 -2.28
C GLN A 305 16.25 6.48 -2.80
N ALA A 306 15.35 5.96 -1.96
CA ALA A 306 13.95 5.73 -2.33
C ALA A 306 13.20 7.01 -2.73
N LYS A 307 13.71 8.19 -2.39
CA LYS A 307 13.10 9.49 -2.69
C LYS A 307 13.81 10.31 -3.78
N LYS A 308 15.05 9.95 -4.15
CA LYS A 308 15.85 10.66 -5.16
C LYS A 308 15.55 10.22 -6.59
N GLN A 309 14.82 9.16 -6.78
CA GLN A 309 14.38 8.58 -8.05
C GLN A 309 12.91 8.91 -8.32
#